data_7c5aed2e9e7fa143029acc0f38dcd3da
#
_entry.id   7c5aed2e9e7fa143029acc0f38dcd3da
#
_cell.length_a   1.000
_cell.length_b   1.000
_cell.length_c   1.000
_cell.angle_alpha   90.00
_cell.angle_beta   90.00
_cell.angle_gamma   90.00
#
_symmetry.space_group_name_H-M   'P 1'
#
loop_
_entity.id
_entity.type
_entity.pdbx_description
1 polymer ?
#
loop_
_entity_poly.entity_id
_entity_poly.type
_entity_poly.pdbx_seq_one_letter_code
_entity_poly.pdbx_strand_id
1 'polypeptide(L)'
;MDVPQILEQIAAVKSDIADHSDWSEDKGYLHPKSLNALVQVGVPRFFLPKQLGGYEISPVDCALMTESIADIDPSAAWHVMVYNAARLAAASWTEELVELVWGCDPDALVSASGNSPFEARDKGDYYQIDGVNHFASGCRYAKWMLSPVKLDGCMCSVLLPMEDCEVIEDWDSLGMRGSGSNSVRANGVMVPKNHLNSMPPGQGEKNSYY
;
A
#
# COMPACT_ATOMS: atom_id res chain seq x y z
N MET A 1 5.34 3.45 -20.18
CA MET A 1 4.13 4.24 -20.56
C MET A 1 4.42 5.68 -20.20
N ASP A 2 4.01 6.65 -21.01
CA ASP A 2 4.17 8.07 -20.68
C ASP A 2 2.90 8.63 -20.00
N VAL A 3 3.02 9.83 -19.44
CA VAL A 3 1.93 10.49 -18.69
C VAL A 3 0.66 10.69 -19.52
N PRO A 4 0.72 11.21 -20.78
CA PRO A 4 -0.47 11.32 -21.61
C PRO A 4 -1.21 10.00 -21.84
N GLN A 5 -0.48 8.91 -22.09
CA GLN A 5 -1.05 7.59 -22.27
C GLN A 5 -1.77 7.09 -21.02
N ILE A 6 -1.19 7.34 -19.83
CA ILE A 6 -1.83 6.95 -18.55
C ILE A 6 -3.13 7.75 -18.33
N LEU A 7 -3.12 9.07 -18.61
CA LEU A 7 -4.32 9.91 -18.49
C LEU A 7 -5.43 9.47 -19.47
N GLU A 8 -5.09 9.08 -20.69
CA GLU A 8 -6.07 8.48 -21.62
C GLU A 8 -6.65 7.18 -21.08
N GLN A 9 -5.84 6.33 -20.46
CA GLN A 9 -6.32 5.10 -19.84
C GLN A 9 -7.22 5.37 -18.62
N ILE A 10 -6.87 6.36 -17.78
CA ILE A 10 -7.75 6.79 -16.67
C ILE A 10 -9.10 7.24 -17.23
N ALA A 11 -9.10 8.04 -18.29
CA ALA A 11 -10.34 8.48 -18.93
C ALA A 11 -11.17 7.31 -19.50
N ALA A 12 -10.50 6.29 -20.05
CA ALA A 12 -11.17 5.11 -20.60
C ALA A 12 -11.88 4.24 -19.54
N VAL A 13 -11.35 4.20 -18.31
CA VAL A 13 -11.94 3.42 -17.21
C VAL A 13 -12.83 4.26 -16.28
N LYS A 14 -13.11 5.50 -16.64
CA LYS A 14 -13.88 6.44 -15.82
C LYS A 14 -15.22 5.87 -15.34
N SER A 15 -15.98 5.23 -16.24
CA SER A 15 -17.29 4.63 -15.89
C SER A 15 -17.14 3.46 -14.93
N ASP A 16 -16.08 2.64 -15.05
CA ASP A 16 -15.84 1.52 -14.13
C ASP A 16 -15.56 1.98 -12.69
N ILE A 17 -15.16 3.24 -12.52
CA ILE A 17 -14.94 3.85 -11.20
C ILE A 17 -16.21 4.58 -10.77
N ALA A 18 -16.73 5.51 -11.60
CA ALA A 18 -17.85 6.39 -11.27
C ALA A 18 -19.15 5.64 -10.95
N ASP A 19 -19.48 4.62 -11.75
CA ASP A 19 -20.74 3.86 -11.61
C ASP A 19 -20.77 3.02 -10.31
N HIS A 20 -19.63 2.88 -9.63
CA HIS A 20 -19.51 2.09 -8.40
C HIS A 20 -19.12 2.93 -7.17
N SER A 21 -19.05 4.25 -7.30
CA SER A 21 -18.65 5.15 -6.22
C SER A 21 -19.63 5.11 -5.05
N ASP A 22 -20.94 5.24 -5.32
CA ASP A 22 -21.99 5.16 -4.30
C ASP A 22 -21.99 3.82 -3.57
N TRP A 23 -21.75 2.73 -4.30
CA TRP A 23 -21.63 1.39 -3.71
C TRP A 23 -20.42 1.32 -2.78
N SER A 24 -19.28 1.87 -3.19
CA SER A 24 -18.05 1.89 -2.38
C SER A 24 -18.25 2.67 -1.09
N GLU A 25 -18.96 3.79 -1.17
CA GLU A 25 -19.30 4.63 -0.03
C GLU A 25 -20.28 3.92 0.93
N ASP A 26 -21.30 3.22 0.40
CA ASP A 26 -22.24 2.42 1.20
C ASP A 26 -21.56 1.26 1.91
N LYS A 27 -20.69 0.53 1.22
CA LYS A 27 -20.04 -0.67 1.75
C LYS A 27 -18.81 -0.40 2.63
N GLY A 28 -18.22 0.80 2.57
CA GLY A 28 -17.04 1.15 3.34
C GLY A 28 -15.74 0.55 2.80
N TYR A 29 -15.70 0.18 1.51
CA TYR A 29 -14.49 -0.23 0.79
C TYR A 29 -14.70 -0.10 -0.72
N LEU A 30 -13.60 0.05 -1.47
CA LEU A 30 -13.64 0.25 -2.91
C LEU A 30 -14.28 -0.94 -3.63
N HIS A 31 -15.16 -0.67 -4.58
CA HIS A 31 -15.78 -1.73 -5.38
C HIS A 31 -14.71 -2.52 -6.17
N PRO A 32 -14.81 -3.86 -6.28
CA PRO A 32 -13.81 -4.66 -7.00
C PRO A 32 -13.58 -4.23 -8.46
N LYS A 33 -14.60 -3.76 -9.18
CA LYS A 33 -14.43 -3.25 -10.54
C LYS A 33 -13.62 -1.96 -10.56
N SER A 34 -13.86 -1.05 -9.62
CA SER A 34 -13.08 0.19 -9.51
C SER A 34 -11.62 -0.12 -9.18
N LEU A 35 -11.35 -1.06 -8.28
CA LEU A 35 -9.99 -1.52 -8.01
C LEU A 35 -9.33 -2.13 -9.25
N ASN A 36 -10.05 -3.01 -9.96
CA ASN A 36 -9.53 -3.62 -11.19
C ASN A 36 -9.24 -2.57 -12.27
N ALA A 37 -10.07 -1.54 -12.40
CA ALA A 37 -9.84 -0.42 -13.29
C ALA A 37 -8.52 0.32 -12.96
N LEU A 38 -8.26 0.59 -11.66
CA LEU A 38 -7.00 1.19 -11.21
C LEU A 38 -5.78 0.31 -11.50
N VAL A 39 -5.91 -1.01 -11.31
CA VAL A 39 -4.83 -1.97 -11.62
C VAL A 39 -4.59 -2.05 -13.12
N GLN A 40 -5.63 -2.07 -13.96
CA GLN A 40 -5.51 -2.08 -15.43
C GLN A 40 -4.77 -0.85 -15.98
N VAL A 41 -5.03 0.32 -15.41
CA VAL A 41 -4.28 1.55 -15.73
C VAL A 41 -2.83 1.47 -15.25
N GLY A 42 -2.51 0.56 -14.35
CA GLY A 42 -1.19 0.40 -13.75
C GLY A 42 -0.93 1.36 -12.61
N VAL A 43 -1.96 1.87 -11.96
CA VAL A 43 -1.84 2.73 -10.77
C VAL A 43 -0.87 2.16 -9.73
N PRO A 44 -0.90 0.86 -9.41
CA PRO A 44 0.05 0.28 -8.47
C PRO A 44 1.52 0.36 -8.90
N ARG A 45 1.81 0.68 -10.17
CA ARG A 45 3.17 0.69 -10.74
C ARG A 45 3.79 2.08 -10.86
N PHE A 46 3.12 3.13 -10.43
CA PHE A 46 3.55 4.51 -10.69
C PHE A 46 4.98 4.78 -10.20
N PHE A 47 5.31 4.46 -8.97
CA PHE A 47 6.66 4.65 -8.43
C PHE A 47 7.54 3.39 -8.46
N LEU A 48 7.00 2.28 -8.97
CA LEU A 48 7.80 1.07 -9.08
C LEU A 48 8.89 1.25 -10.16
N PRO A 49 10.13 0.80 -9.91
CA PRO A 49 11.21 0.83 -10.90
C PRO A 49 10.87 0.09 -12.20
N LYS A 50 11.36 0.60 -13.33
CA LYS A 50 11.15 -0.03 -14.66
C LYS A 50 11.68 -1.46 -14.72
N GLN A 51 12.77 -1.73 -14.01
CA GLN A 51 13.37 -3.07 -13.91
C GLN A 51 12.41 -4.09 -13.31
N LEU A 52 11.47 -3.64 -12.47
CA LEU A 52 10.41 -4.44 -11.85
C LEU A 52 9.06 -4.30 -12.58
N GLY A 53 9.04 -3.76 -13.79
CA GLY A 53 7.82 -3.56 -14.58
C GLY A 53 7.02 -2.32 -14.21
N GLY A 54 7.63 -1.38 -13.49
CA GLY A 54 7.03 -0.11 -13.09
C GLY A 54 7.15 1.01 -14.12
N TYR A 55 6.62 2.18 -13.78
CA TYR A 55 6.61 3.35 -14.67
C TYR A 55 7.61 4.42 -14.27
N GLU A 56 8.10 4.44 -13.03
CA GLU A 56 9.03 5.45 -12.50
C GLU A 56 8.57 6.88 -12.80
N ILE A 57 7.29 7.16 -12.61
CA ILE A 57 6.77 8.50 -12.85
C ILE A 57 7.23 9.47 -11.75
N SER A 58 7.28 10.76 -12.10
CA SER A 58 7.61 11.78 -11.12
C SER A 58 6.51 11.96 -10.08
N PRO A 59 6.83 12.44 -8.86
CA PRO A 59 5.80 12.79 -7.86
C PRO A 59 4.79 13.83 -8.37
N VAL A 60 5.21 14.75 -9.24
CA VAL A 60 4.32 15.76 -9.85
C VAL A 60 3.32 15.08 -10.78
N ASP A 61 3.78 14.17 -11.64
CA ASP A 61 2.92 13.44 -12.55
C ASP A 61 1.96 12.52 -11.79
N CYS A 62 2.43 11.88 -10.72
CA CYS A 62 1.57 11.09 -9.85
C CYS A 62 0.46 11.95 -9.21
N ALA A 63 0.77 13.18 -8.80
CA ALA A 63 -0.22 14.10 -8.26
C ALA A 63 -1.29 14.47 -9.31
N LEU A 64 -0.90 14.76 -10.56
CA LEU A 64 -1.84 15.02 -11.65
C LEU A 64 -2.76 13.84 -11.96
N MET A 65 -2.23 12.62 -11.94
CA MET A 65 -3.03 11.41 -12.14
C MET A 65 -3.96 11.15 -10.96
N THR A 66 -3.49 11.40 -9.74
CA THR A 66 -4.32 11.29 -8.53
C THR A 66 -5.47 12.29 -8.56
N GLU A 67 -5.23 13.54 -8.98
CA GLU A 67 -6.25 14.56 -9.19
C GLU A 67 -7.30 14.10 -10.22
N SER A 68 -6.85 13.58 -11.37
CA SER A 68 -7.76 13.08 -12.41
C SER A 68 -8.65 11.93 -11.92
N ILE A 69 -8.16 11.08 -11.02
CA ILE A 69 -8.94 10.00 -10.40
C ILE A 69 -9.84 10.57 -9.30
N ALA A 70 -9.39 11.58 -8.55
CA ALA A 70 -10.18 12.22 -7.49
C ALA A 70 -11.42 12.95 -8.05
N ASP A 71 -11.35 13.49 -9.25
CA ASP A 71 -12.48 14.06 -9.98
C ASP A 71 -13.56 13.02 -10.33
N ILE A 72 -13.21 11.73 -10.27
CA ILE A 72 -14.13 10.62 -10.51
C ILE A 72 -14.63 10.07 -9.16
N ASP A 73 -13.72 9.70 -8.27
CA ASP A 73 -13.98 9.12 -6.94
C ASP A 73 -12.81 9.40 -5.99
N PRO A 74 -13.00 10.20 -4.93
CA PRO A 74 -11.95 10.51 -3.96
C PRO A 74 -11.43 9.27 -3.21
N SER A 75 -12.27 8.27 -2.95
CA SER A 75 -11.85 7.02 -2.31
C SER A 75 -10.92 6.21 -3.21
N ALA A 76 -11.21 6.16 -4.52
CA ALA A 76 -10.33 5.54 -5.51
C ALA A 76 -8.98 6.25 -5.59
N ALA A 77 -8.99 7.60 -5.61
CA ALA A 77 -7.78 8.41 -5.61
C ALA A 77 -6.92 8.19 -4.35
N TRP A 78 -7.54 7.99 -3.19
CA TRP A 78 -6.83 7.67 -1.96
C TRP A 78 -6.02 6.37 -2.07
N HIS A 79 -6.55 5.36 -2.75
CA HIS A 79 -5.84 4.11 -3.00
C HIS A 79 -4.59 4.32 -3.88
N VAL A 80 -4.62 5.27 -4.83
CA VAL A 80 -3.42 5.63 -5.62
C VAL A 80 -2.28 6.04 -4.70
N MET A 81 -2.57 6.95 -3.76
CA MET A 81 -1.56 7.46 -2.84
C MET A 81 -1.06 6.34 -1.91
N VAL A 82 -1.96 5.59 -1.28
CA VAL A 82 -1.59 4.57 -0.29
C VAL A 82 -0.74 3.47 -0.91
N TYR A 83 -1.16 2.89 -2.03
CA TYR A 83 -0.42 1.82 -2.67
C TYR A 83 0.93 2.26 -3.23
N ASN A 84 1.08 3.53 -3.58
CA ASN A 84 2.36 4.06 -4.05
C ASN A 84 3.26 4.57 -2.92
N ALA A 85 2.73 4.91 -1.75
CA ALA A 85 3.54 5.31 -0.59
C ALA A 85 4.51 4.20 -0.14
N ALA A 86 4.06 2.94 -0.14
CA ALA A 86 4.91 1.79 0.17
C ALA A 86 6.07 1.64 -0.84
N ARG A 87 5.85 1.96 -2.12
CA ARG A 87 6.88 1.91 -3.16
C ARG A 87 7.96 2.98 -2.96
N LEU A 88 7.57 4.17 -2.49
CA LEU A 88 8.56 5.19 -2.10
C LEU A 88 9.35 4.75 -0.87
N ALA A 89 8.70 4.12 0.11
CA ALA A 89 9.38 3.60 1.30
C ALA A 89 10.37 2.48 0.94
N ALA A 90 10.09 1.71 -0.11
CA ALA A 90 10.93 0.61 -0.58
C ALA A 90 12.32 1.04 -1.05
N ALA A 91 12.54 2.33 -1.34
CA ALA A 91 13.88 2.87 -1.58
C ALA A 91 14.87 2.64 -0.41
N SER A 92 14.36 2.38 0.80
CA SER A 92 15.15 2.06 1.98
C SER A 92 15.18 0.56 2.33
N TRP A 93 14.56 -0.30 1.53
CA TRP A 93 14.52 -1.74 1.77
C TRP A 93 15.71 -2.45 1.14
N THR A 94 15.96 -3.69 1.56
CA THR A 94 16.90 -4.57 0.87
C THR A 94 16.34 -5.01 -0.48
N GLU A 95 17.21 -5.36 -1.43
CA GLU A 95 16.80 -5.89 -2.74
C GLU A 95 15.92 -7.13 -2.59
N GLU A 96 16.28 -8.04 -1.68
CA GLU A 96 15.52 -9.25 -1.38
C GLU A 96 14.07 -8.93 -0.97
N LEU A 97 13.87 -7.88 -0.16
CA LEU A 97 12.53 -7.50 0.28
C LEU A 97 11.73 -6.86 -0.85
N VAL A 98 12.36 -6.06 -1.70
CA VAL A 98 11.74 -5.49 -2.90
C VAL A 98 11.34 -6.59 -3.87
N GLU A 99 12.21 -7.57 -4.11
CA GLU A 99 11.93 -8.73 -4.97
C GLU A 99 10.84 -9.64 -4.40
N LEU A 100 10.82 -9.84 -3.09
CA LEU A 100 9.77 -10.61 -2.41
C LEU A 100 8.38 -10.02 -2.70
N VAL A 101 8.27 -8.71 -2.67
CA VAL A 101 6.98 -8.02 -2.84
C VAL A 101 6.58 -7.90 -4.31
N TRP A 102 7.51 -7.46 -5.18
CA TRP A 102 7.18 -7.07 -6.56
C TRP A 102 7.93 -7.83 -7.65
N GLY A 103 8.92 -8.66 -7.32
CA GLY A 103 9.72 -9.37 -8.32
C GLY A 103 8.92 -10.26 -9.27
N CYS A 104 7.89 -10.94 -8.74
CA CYS A 104 6.99 -11.79 -9.53
C CYS A 104 5.62 -11.17 -9.81
N ASP A 105 5.24 -10.11 -9.09
CA ASP A 105 3.92 -9.48 -9.16
C ASP A 105 4.05 -7.95 -9.02
N PRO A 106 4.29 -7.23 -10.12
CA PRO A 106 4.39 -5.77 -10.10
C PRO A 106 3.15 -5.05 -9.58
N ASP A 107 2.00 -5.69 -9.64
CA ASP A 107 0.72 -5.16 -9.18
C ASP A 107 0.41 -5.49 -7.72
N ALA A 108 1.28 -6.23 -7.02
CA ALA A 108 1.07 -6.56 -5.62
C ALA A 108 0.77 -5.30 -4.79
N LEU A 109 -0.39 -5.28 -4.14
CA LEU A 109 -0.86 -4.15 -3.36
C LEU A 109 -0.27 -4.23 -1.95
N VAL A 110 0.25 -3.09 -1.50
CA VAL A 110 0.78 -2.92 -0.13
C VAL A 110 -0.02 -1.83 0.55
N SER A 111 -0.79 -2.19 1.56
CA SER A 111 -1.41 -1.23 2.46
C SER A 111 -0.35 -0.60 3.36
N ALA A 112 -0.50 0.65 3.71
CA ALA A 112 0.43 1.32 4.62
C ALA A 112 -0.34 2.18 5.62
N SER A 113 0.09 2.13 6.89
CA SER A 113 -0.39 3.05 7.90
C SER A 113 0.74 3.40 8.88
N GLY A 114 0.93 4.68 9.12
CA GLY A 114 1.93 5.22 10.06
C GLY A 114 1.39 5.46 11.47
N ASN A 115 0.16 5.05 11.78
CA ASN A 115 -0.55 5.53 12.97
C ASN A 115 -0.10 4.82 14.25
N SER A 116 -0.51 3.57 14.44
CA SER A 116 -0.25 2.83 15.69
C SER A 116 0.82 1.78 15.47
N PRO A 117 2.00 1.88 16.10
CA PRO A 117 3.04 0.88 15.93
C PRO A 117 2.61 -0.47 16.50
N PHE A 118 2.97 -1.55 15.82
CA PHE A 118 3.00 -2.88 16.40
C PHE A 118 4.13 -3.01 17.43
N GLU A 119 4.11 -4.08 18.22
CA GLU A 119 5.20 -4.48 19.10
C GLU A 119 5.88 -5.72 18.52
N ALA A 120 7.21 -5.70 18.43
CA ALA A 120 8.01 -6.83 18.00
C ALA A 120 8.79 -7.45 19.15
N ARG A 121 8.89 -8.77 19.16
CA ARG A 121 9.72 -9.54 20.10
C ARG A 121 10.66 -10.46 19.33
N ASP A 122 11.95 -10.43 19.67
CA ASP A 122 12.94 -11.31 19.07
C ASP A 122 12.67 -12.79 19.48
N LYS A 123 12.64 -13.66 18.47
CA LYS A 123 12.44 -15.12 18.61
C LYS A 123 13.54 -15.92 17.88
N GLY A 124 14.76 -15.39 17.85
CA GLY A 124 15.88 -16.02 17.17
C GLY A 124 15.92 -15.63 15.68
N ASP A 125 15.51 -16.49 14.78
CA ASP A 125 15.53 -16.21 13.33
C ASP A 125 14.34 -15.35 12.86
N TYR A 126 13.34 -15.14 13.72
CA TYR A 126 12.09 -14.45 13.44
C TYR A 126 11.83 -13.35 14.47
N TYR A 127 10.95 -12.43 14.10
CA TYR A 127 10.25 -11.56 15.04
C TYR A 127 8.80 -11.99 15.17
N GLN A 128 8.32 -12.02 16.41
CA GLN A 128 6.88 -12.14 16.70
C GLN A 128 6.28 -10.75 16.77
N ILE A 129 5.22 -10.51 15.99
CA ILE A 129 4.55 -9.22 15.88
C ILE A 129 3.17 -9.32 16.50
N ASP A 130 2.87 -8.38 17.40
CA ASP A 130 1.60 -8.25 18.10
C ASP A 130 1.09 -6.81 18.08
N GLY A 131 -0.23 -6.64 18.03
CA GLY A 131 -0.88 -5.34 18.16
C GLY A 131 -1.98 -5.08 17.14
N VAL A 132 -2.45 -3.83 17.14
CA VAL A 132 -3.44 -3.33 16.19
C VAL A 132 -2.94 -2.01 15.61
N ASN A 133 -2.89 -1.95 14.30
CA ASN A 133 -2.63 -0.72 13.56
C ASN A 133 -3.94 -0.19 12.98
N HIS A 134 -4.20 1.09 13.15
CA HIS A 134 -5.44 1.74 12.71
C HIS A 134 -5.23 2.48 11.39
N PHE A 135 -6.34 2.70 10.66
CA PHE A 135 -6.37 3.46 9.42
C PHE A 135 -5.50 2.84 8.30
N ALA A 136 -5.54 1.52 8.17
CA ALA A 136 -4.87 0.78 7.12
C ALA A 136 -5.71 0.79 5.83
N SER A 137 -5.69 1.92 5.13
CA SER A 137 -6.48 2.11 3.90
C SER A 137 -6.16 1.05 2.87
N GLY A 138 -7.19 0.50 2.22
CA GLY A 138 -7.04 -0.52 1.19
C GLY A 138 -6.56 -1.89 1.69
N CYS A 139 -6.50 -2.12 3.00
CA CYS A 139 -5.98 -3.37 3.59
C CYS A 139 -6.75 -4.62 3.13
N ARG A 140 -8.05 -4.51 2.83
CA ARG A 140 -8.89 -5.62 2.34
C ARG A 140 -8.34 -6.28 1.07
N TYR A 141 -7.66 -5.52 0.22
CA TYR A 141 -7.14 -5.96 -1.08
C TYR A 141 -5.62 -6.11 -1.09
N ALA A 142 -4.96 -5.66 -0.02
CA ALA A 142 -3.52 -5.69 0.05
C ALA A 142 -3.01 -7.12 0.32
N LYS A 143 -1.91 -7.46 -0.32
CA LYS A 143 -1.15 -8.68 -0.06
C LYS A 143 -0.18 -8.49 1.10
N TRP A 144 0.26 -7.26 1.29
CA TRP A 144 1.24 -6.87 2.30
C TRP A 144 0.78 -5.62 3.06
N MET A 145 1.24 -5.50 4.29
CA MET A 145 1.08 -4.30 5.09
C MET A 145 2.42 -3.75 5.56
N LEU A 146 2.68 -2.49 5.24
CA LEU A 146 3.80 -1.73 5.79
C LEU A 146 3.34 -0.92 7.00
N SER A 147 3.98 -1.11 8.14
CA SER A 147 3.60 -0.45 9.39
C SER A 147 4.82 -0.12 10.25
N PRO A 148 4.76 0.93 11.08
CA PRO A 148 5.72 1.09 12.15
C PRO A 148 5.61 -0.05 13.17
N VAL A 149 6.74 -0.39 13.77
CA VAL A 149 6.86 -1.40 14.82
C VAL A 149 7.90 -0.98 15.85
N LYS A 150 7.69 -1.29 17.11
CA LYS A 150 8.67 -1.10 18.18
C LYS A 150 9.41 -2.40 18.46
N LEU A 151 10.72 -2.33 18.43
CA LEU A 151 11.62 -3.41 18.81
C LEU A 151 12.60 -2.87 19.87
N ASP A 152 12.57 -3.41 21.08
CA ASP A 152 13.43 -3.00 22.19
C ASP A 152 13.49 -1.48 22.42
N GLY A 153 12.33 -0.82 22.28
CA GLY A 153 12.19 0.64 22.45
C GLY A 153 12.59 1.47 21.22
N CYS A 154 13.13 0.87 20.18
CA CYS A 154 13.46 1.54 18.92
C CYS A 154 12.30 1.42 17.93
N MET A 155 12.09 2.49 17.14
CA MET A 155 11.12 2.48 16.06
C MET A 155 11.74 1.90 14.80
N CYS A 156 11.07 0.91 14.23
CA CYS A 156 11.38 0.29 12.95
C CYS A 156 10.13 0.32 12.06
N SER A 157 10.25 -0.11 10.82
CA SER A 157 9.12 -0.52 9.99
C SER A 157 9.13 -2.03 9.78
N VAL A 158 7.96 -2.61 9.66
CA VAL A 158 7.78 -4.04 9.38
C VAL A 158 6.87 -4.23 8.17
N LEU A 159 7.22 -5.22 7.35
CA LEU A 159 6.37 -5.71 6.28
C LEU A 159 5.71 -7.01 6.72
N LEU A 160 4.37 -7.01 6.80
CA LEU A 160 3.56 -8.14 7.24
C LEU A 160 2.81 -8.75 6.05
N PRO A 161 2.76 -10.10 5.89
CA PRO A 161 1.82 -10.73 4.97
C PRO A 161 0.40 -10.55 5.52
N MET A 162 -0.52 -10.05 4.68
CA MET A 162 -1.89 -9.80 5.11
C MET A 162 -2.68 -11.08 5.38
N GLU A 163 -2.27 -12.21 4.79
CA GLU A 163 -2.87 -13.52 5.05
C GLU A 163 -2.70 -14.00 6.50
N ASP A 164 -1.68 -13.50 7.21
CA ASP A 164 -1.43 -13.81 8.62
C ASP A 164 -2.06 -12.78 9.58
N CYS A 165 -2.72 -11.75 9.03
CA CYS A 165 -3.33 -10.67 9.79
C CYS A 165 -4.86 -10.72 9.73
N GLU A 166 -5.51 -10.13 10.74
CA GLU A 166 -6.96 -9.96 10.78
C GLU A 166 -7.32 -8.51 10.41
N VAL A 167 -8.20 -8.33 9.43
CA VAL A 167 -8.84 -7.03 9.16
C VAL A 167 -10.04 -6.87 10.08
N ILE A 168 -10.01 -5.84 10.92
CA ILE A 168 -11.12 -5.46 11.79
C ILE A 168 -11.98 -4.45 11.03
N GLU A 169 -13.21 -4.78 10.72
CA GLU A 169 -14.12 -3.90 9.96
C GLU A 169 -14.68 -2.80 10.88
N ASP A 170 -13.87 -1.79 11.16
CA ASP A 170 -14.16 -0.69 12.08
C ASP A 170 -14.11 0.70 11.42
N TRP A 171 -13.93 0.76 10.08
CA TRP A 171 -13.90 2.02 9.36
C TRP A 171 -15.32 2.58 9.19
N ASP A 172 -15.62 3.63 9.95
CA ASP A 172 -16.87 4.38 9.87
C ASP A 172 -16.58 5.88 9.90
N SER A 173 -16.74 6.54 8.76
CA SER A 173 -16.41 7.95 8.54
C SER A 173 -17.55 8.68 7.85
N LEU A 174 -17.52 10.02 7.91
CA LEU A 174 -18.52 10.88 7.28
C LEU A 174 -18.43 10.86 5.74
N GLY A 175 -17.24 10.66 5.18
CA GLY A 175 -16.95 10.58 3.76
C GLY A 175 -15.71 9.77 3.48
N MET A 176 -15.45 9.46 2.20
CA MET A 176 -14.38 8.59 1.75
C MET A 176 -14.44 7.19 2.41
N ARG A 177 -15.65 6.71 2.66
CA ARG A 177 -15.87 5.39 3.26
C ARG A 177 -15.30 4.28 2.38
N GLY A 178 -15.36 4.46 1.05
CA GLY A 178 -14.78 3.57 0.06
C GLY A 178 -13.26 3.38 0.18
N SER A 179 -12.55 4.20 0.97
CA SER A 179 -11.12 4.01 1.24
C SER A 179 -10.83 2.75 2.07
N GLY A 180 -11.84 2.22 2.80
CA GLY A 180 -11.70 1.00 3.58
C GLY A 180 -10.55 1.05 4.58
N SER A 181 -10.44 2.19 5.31
CA SER A 181 -9.31 2.44 6.22
C SER A 181 -9.48 1.71 7.56
N ASN A 182 -9.75 0.43 7.47
CA ASN A 182 -9.97 -0.45 8.62
C ASN A 182 -8.71 -0.63 9.47
N SER A 183 -8.90 -1.18 10.68
CA SER A 183 -7.78 -1.62 11.51
C SER A 183 -7.28 -2.99 11.08
N VAL A 184 -5.98 -3.23 11.27
CA VAL A 184 -5.33 -4.52 11.04
C VAL A 184 -4.72 -5.01 12.33
N ARG A 185 -5.04 -6.24 12.73
CA ARG A 185 -4.51 -6.92 13.91
C ARG A 185 -3.48 -7.96 13.51
N ALA A 186 -2.31 -7.90 14.13
CA ALA A 186 -1.35 -8.98 14.19
C ALA A 186 -1.44 -9.63 15.58
N ASN A 187 -1.56 -10.95 15.63
CA ASN A 187 -1.64 -11.72 16.88
C ASN A 187 -0.63 -12.86 16.82
N GLY A 188 0.58 -12.60 17.28
CA GLY A 188 1.67 -13.54 17.24
C GLY A 188 2.20 -13.85 15.83
N VAL A 189 2.05 -12.92 14.88
CA VAL A 189 2.52 -13.10 13.50
C VAL A 189 4.04 -13.23 13.50
N MET A 190 4.54 -14.31 12.90
CA MET A 190 5.97 -14.58 12.83
C MET A 190 6.52 -14.13 11.48
N VAL A 191 7.45 -13.19 11.48
CA VAL A 191 8.11 -12.71 10.25
C VAL A 191 9.62 -12.92 10.33
N PRO A 192 10.27 -13.26 9.19
CA PRO A 192 11.72 -13.29 9.11
C PRO A 192 12.35 -11.94 9.48
N LYS A 193 13.57 -11.95 10.00
CA LYS A 193 14.24 -10.72 10.46
C LYS A 193 14.44 -9.66 9.38
N ASN A 194 14.60 -10.08 8.13
CA ASN A 194 14.75 -9.17 6.98
C ASN A 194 13.44 -8.44 6.60
N HIS A 195 12.28 -8.77 7.21
CA HIS A 195 11.05 -8.00 7.06
C HIS A 195 11.01 -6.72 7.91
N LEU A 196 11.95 -6.54 8.84
CA LEU A 196 12.11 -5.29 9.59
C LEU A 196 13.18 -4.41 8.97
N ASN A 197 12.86 -3.12 8.85
CA ASN A 197 13.79 -2.10 8.37
C ASN A 197 13.92 -0.99 9.41
N SER A 198 15.12 -0.42 9.54
CA SER A 198 15.35 0.71 10.43
C SER A 198 14.57 1.96 9.99
N MET A 199 14.14 2.76 10.96
CA MET A 199 13.61 4.11 10.71
C MET A 199 14.51 5.15 11.40
N PRO A 200 14.75 6.32 10.81
CA PRO A 200 14.17 6.81 9.55
C PRO A 200 14.74 6.12 8.29
N PRO A 201 14.00 6.15 7.18
CA PRO A 201 14.49 5.68 5.89
C PRO A 201 15.80 6.38 5.51
N GLY A 202 16.75 5.66 4.93
CA GLY A 202 18.01 6.21 4.42
C GLY A 202 19.26 5.85 5.21
N GLN A 203 19.17 5.09 6.30
CA GLN A 203 20.31 4.50 7.00
C GLN A 203 20.59 3.03 6.61
N GLY A 204 19.74 2.44 5.76
CA GLY A 204 19.94 1.11 5.20
C GLY A 204 20.87 1.10 3.99
N GLU A 205 21.31 -0.08 3.59
CA GLU A 205 21.98 -0.28 2.31
C GLU A 205 21.03 0.15 1.19
N LYS A 206 21.56 1.00 0.26
CA LYS A 206 20.78 1.37 -0.93
C LYS A 206 20.60 0.14 -1.79
N ASN A 207 19.36 -0.21 -2.11
CA ASN A 207 19.12 -1.23 -3.12
C ASN A 207 19.35 -0.67 -4.52
N SER A 208 19.67 -1.55 -5.48
CA SER A 208 20.04 -1.14 -6.84
C SER A 208 18.85 -0.69 -7.70
N TYR A 209 17.62 -0.83 -7.19
CA TYR A 209 16.39 -0.49 -7.92
C TYR A 209 16.02 1.00 -7.82
N TYR A 210 16.40 1.71 -6.73
CA TYR A 210 16.00 3.09 -6.42
C TYR A 210 17.17 4.07 -6.38
#